data_eec7ea6123d51a8e75e0a7a2b2187eb1
#
_entry.id   eec7ea6123d51a8e75e0a7a2b2187eb1
#
_cell.length_a   1.000
_cell.length_b   1.000
_cell.length_c   1.000
_cell.angle_alpha   90.00
_cell.angle_beta   90.00
_cell.angle_gamma   90.00
#
_symmetry.space_group_name_H-M   'P 1'
#
loop_
_entity.id
_entity.type
_entity.pdbx_description
1 polymer ?
#
loop_
_entity_poly.entity_id
_entity_poly.type
_entity_poly.pdbx_seq_one_letter_code
_entity_poly.pdbx_strand_id
1 'polypeptide(L)'
;MWDKEDYIMVVQHNMQAANANRMLNVTTSAQAKSTEKLSSGYKINRAADDAAGLTISEKMRKQIKGLDRASTNAQDGVSAVQTAEGALTEVHSMLQRMNELATQSANGTNSTTDRKAIQDEIDQLSTEIDRVSETTKFNEMYLLKGTDGTTATKTLNAHDAGIAGTLVDNKNGTSTFTVTALNNEDKITIAGKEYTIDANAATNPSIEGLTDAEAQAFGKKEVTAAATKSKTTLDLTSWKTGDSFKVGGNTYDFDTYGTVDLLVNKLNQDLTGYTASKNGKTLVITTDTAGAANAAIDITDATVNGTTATANQVAGTDETVQYTQYNTAEALKTDLAAGNDIYRGDLNTKVDTSLSNKINVADAYKLIAKELTTASNIGADDDKKATVTNTDNVFTITHGKATIKDALSFNLHVGADADTTNKISVKIDSMSSAGLGIKGIKADTEQDATYAIDAIADAISKVSDQRSSLGAVQNRLEHTINNLDNVVENTTTAESRIRDTDMAKEMVNYSKNNILAQAGQSMLAQANQSNQGVLSLLQ
;
A
#
# COMPACT_ATOMS: atom_id res chain seq x y z
N MET A 1 52.98 111.72 5.97
CA MET A 1 51.55 111.60 5.67
C MET A 1 51.08 110.36 6.34
N TRP A 2 50.45 110.50 7.49
CA TRP A 2 50.00 109.32 8.29
C TRP A 2 48.49 109.26 8.04
N ASP A 3 48.03 108.19 7.39
CA ASP A 3 46.63 107.89 7.29
C ASP A 3 46.11 107.47 8.67
N LYS A 4 45.25 108.35 9.22
CA LYS A 4 44.39 108.00 10.36
C LYS A 4 43.28 107.12 9.86
N GLU A 5 43.40 105.81 10.15
CA GLU A 5 42.20 105.00 10.11
C GLU A 5 41.25 105.45 11.23
N ASP A 6 40.16 106.14 10.82
CA ASP A 6 39.07 106.47 11.71
C ASP A 6 38.40 105.22 12.23
N TYR A 7 38.76 104.79 13.42
CA TYR A 7 37.99 103.80 14.16
C TYR A 7 36.65 104.44 14.56
N ILE A 8 35.64 104.25 13.73
CA ILE A 8 34.25 104.64 14.08
C ILE A 8 33.83 103.71 15.22
N MET A 9 33.90 104.17 16.46
CA MET A 9 33.34 103.49 17.61
C MET A 9 31.81 103.63 17.57
N VAL A 10 31.12 102.56 17.12
CA VAL A 10 29.67 102.50 17.10
C VAL A 10 29.19 102.08 18.49
N VAL A 11 28.83 103.03 19.33
CA VAL A 11 28.40 102.79 20.72
C VAL A 11 26.99 102.18 20.80
N GLN A 12 26.11 102.36 19.79
CA GLN A 12 24.74 101.80 19.75
C GLN A 12 24.66 100.36 19.35
N HIS A 13 25.67 99.79 18.70
CA HIS A 13 25.63 98.40 18.24
C HIS A 13 26.94 97.72 18.65
N ASN A 14 26.86 96.85 19.70
CA ASN A 14 28.02 96.04 20.13
C ASN A 14 28.23 94.84 19.17
N MET A 15 28.93 95.07 18.02
CA MET A 15 29.17 94.06 16.99
C MET A 15 30.03 92.94 17.52
N GLN A 16 30.92 93.20 18.51
CA GLN A 16 31.74 92.14 19.14
C GLN A 16 30.86 91.21 19.99
N ALA A 17 29.99 91.79 20.83
CA ALA A 17 29.03 90.99 21.62
C ALA A 17 28.04 90.23 20.74
N ALA A 18 27.50 90.85 19.65
CA ALA A 18 26.61 90.22 18.71
C ALA A 18 27.29 89.02 17.98
N ASN A 19 28.56 89.20 17.58
CA ASN A 19 29.34 88.13 16.97
C ASN A 19 29.68 87.01 17.98
N ALA A 20 30.06 87.39 19.20
CA ALA A 20 30.31 86.40 20.28
C ALA A 20 29.00 85.60 20.59
N ASN A 21 27.86 86.29 20.68
CA ASN A 21 26.56 85.61 20.90
C ASN A 21 26.16 84.67 19.74
N ARG A 22 26.37 85.09 18.48
CA ARG A 22 26.15 84.27 17.33
C ARG A 22 27.04 83.02 17.37
N MET A 23 28.34 83.20 17.68
CA MET A 23 29.27 82.07 17.79
C MET A 23 28.94 81.15 18.98
N LEU A 24 28.49 81.73 20.11
CA LEU A 24 27.99 80.92 21.25
C LEU A 24 26.76 80.11 20.88
N ASN A 25 25.78 80.68 20.17
CA ASN A 25 24.61 79.99 19.70
C ASN A 25 24.97 78.85 18.73
N VAL A 26 25.91 79.03 17.83
CA VAL A 26 26.43 77.96 16.95
C VAL A 26 27.08 76.83 17.75
N THR A 27 27.91 77.22 18.75
CA THR A 27 28.62 76.22 19.58
C THR A 27 27.68 75.41 20.50
N THR A 28 26.69 76.11 21.13
CA THR A 28 25.70 75.44 21.98
C THR A 28 24.78 74.50 21.14
N SER A 29 24.43 74.92 19.92
CA SER A 29 23.69 74.11 18.98
C SER A 29 24.52 72.85 18.55
N ALA A 30 25.82 73.03 18.28
CA ALA A 30 26.73 71.89 17.98
C ALA A 30 26.89 70.97 19.17
N GLN A 31 27.00 71.55 20.42
CA GLN A 31 27.05 70.75 21.64
C GLN A 31 25.77 69.94 21.85
N ALA A 32 24.58 70.51 21.66
CA ALA A 32 23.30 69.83 21.76
C ALA A 32 23.18 68.70 20.74
N LYS A 33 23.66 68.86 19.50
CA LYS A 33 23.73 67.79 18.50
C LYS A 33 24.68 66.67 18.89
N SER A 34 25.85 66.98 19.43
CA SER A 34 26.78 65.98 19.93
C SER A 34 26.17 65.19 21.10
N THR A 35 25.44 65.88 22.02
CA THR A 35 24.71 65.21 23.11
C THR A 35 23.62 64.30 22.58
N GLU A 36 22.84 64.74 21.58
CA GLU A 36 21.82 63.89 20.94
C GLU A 36 22.42 62.63 20.32
N LYS A 37 23.55 62.74 19.60
CA LYS A 37 24.25 61.61 19.01
C LYS A 37 24.85 60.68 20.04
N LEU A 38 25.45 61.19 21.10
CA LEU A 38 26.01 60.38 22.20
C LEU A 38 24.90 59.67 22.98
N SER A 39 23.75 60.31 23.21
CA SER A 39 22.63 59.73 23.92
C SER A 39 21.91 58.66 23.11
N SER A 40 21.76 58.83 21.79
CA SER A 40 21.09 57.89 20.89
C SER A 40 22.00 56.76 20.40
N GLY A 41 23.32 57.00 20.35
CA GLY A 41 24.31 56.11 19.71
C GLY A 41 24.32 56.26 18.19
N TYR A 42 23.45 57.10 17.61
CA TYR A 42 23.34 57.24 16.17
C TYR A 42 23.90 58.55 15.65
N LYS A 43 24.59 58.50 14.53
CA LYS A 43 25.07 59.65 13.77
C LYS A 43 23.93 60.40 13.08
N ILE A 44 22.91 59.65 12.60
CA ILE A 44 21.73 60.15 11.89
C ILE A 44 20.51 59.92 12.78
N ASN A 45 20.01 60.95 13.43
CA ASN A 45 18.83 60.90 14.28
C ASN A 45 17.59 61.47 13.58
N ARG A 46 17.78 62.46 12.72
CA ARG A 46 16.70 63.18 12.01
C ARG A 46 16.96 63.22 10.52
N ALA A 47 15.89 63.34 9.71
CA ALA A 47 16.01 63.48 8.26
C ALA A 47 16.87 64.70 7.83
N ALA A 48 16.94 65.73 8.69
CA ALA A 48 17.78 66.92 8.46
C ALA A 48 19.29 66.66 8.64
N ASP A 49 19.71 65.54 9.30
CA ASP A 49 21.12 65.22 9.47
C ASP A 49 21.72 64.65 8.20
N ASP A 50 21.01 63.67 7.58
CA ASP A 50 21.34 63.07 6.29
C ASP A 50 20.08 62.31 5.77
N ALA A 51 19.33 62.94 4.86
CA ALA A 51 18.10 62.35 4.31
C ALA A 51 18.37 61.09 3.47
N ALA A 52 19.49 61.05 2.74
CA ALA A 52 19.86 59.91 1.92
C ALA A 52 20.30 58.72 2.79
N GLY A 53 21.19 58.98 3.76
CA GLY A 53 21.67 57.98 4.71
C GLY A 53 20.52 57.41 5.56
N LEU A 54 19.59 58.26 6.02
CA LEU A 54 18.41 57.80 6.76
C LEU A 54 17.54 56.89 5.91
N THR A 55 17.25 57.25 4.67
CA THR A 55 16.41 56.44 3.76
C THR A 55 17.05 55.06 3.50
N ILE A 56 18.38 55.02 3.29
CA ILE A 56 19.11 53.76 3.07
C ILE A 56 19.09 52.90 4.34
N SER A 57 19.37 53.50 5.52
CA SER A 57 19.37 52.76 6.78
C SER A 57 17.98 52.21 7.13
N GLU A 58 16.90 52.97 6.90
CA GLU A 58 15.55 52.48 7.13
C GLU A 58 15.15 51.31 6.18
N LYS A 59 15.60 51.36 4.90
CA LYS A 59 15.45 50.23 3.97
C LYS A 59 16.22 49.01 4.46
N MET A 60 17.48 49.17 4.89
CA MET A 60 18.30 48.11 5.45
C MET A 60 17.67 47.52 6.72
N ARG A 61 17.17 48.34 7.63
CA ARG A 61 16.47 47.90 8.86
C ARG A 61 15.19 47.12 8.54
N LYS A 62 14.40 47.55 7.55
CA LYS A 62 13.26 46.77 7.05
C LYS A 62 13.73 45.39 6.54
N GLN A 63 14.83 45.38 5.78
CA GLN A 63 15.39 44.15 5.23
C GLN A 63 15.89 43.22 6.33
N ILE A 64 16.66 43.72 7.31
CA ILE A 64 17.16 42.95 8.47
C ILE A 64 15.99 42.30 9.20
N LYS A 65 14.97 43.09 9.60
CA LYS A 65 13.79 42.54 10.29
C LYS A 65 13.01 41.54 9.45
N GLY A 66 12.96 41.69 8.13
CA GLY A 66 12.35 40.74 7.20
C GLY A 66 13.11 39.43 7.15
N LEU A 67 14.46 39.51 7.07
CA LEU A 67 15.34 38.35 7.03
C LEU A 67 15.37 37.58 8.36
N ASP A 68 15.39 38.28 9.50
CA ASP A 68 15.28 37.67 10.83
C ASP A 68 13.97 36.86 10.98
N ARG A 69 12.86 37.46 10.50
CA ARG A 69 11.58 36.75 10.49
C ARG A 69 11.61 35.55 9.51
N ALA A 70 12.27 35.69 8.37
CA ALA A 70 12.44 34.65 7.41
C ALA A 70 13.29 33.46 7.96
N SER A 71 14.37 33.78 8.74
CA SER A 71 15.16 32.78 9.45
C SER A 71 14.30 32.04 10.49
N THR A 72 13.50 32.77 11.28
CA THR A 72 12.54 32.17 12.22
C THR A 72 11.53 31.27 11.51
N ASN A 73 10.94 31.72 10.40
CA ASN A 73 10.01 30.90 9.61
C ASN A 73 10.66 29.63 9.06
N ALA A 74 11.93 29.71 8.68
CA ALA A 74 12.68 28.53 8.24
C ALA A 74 12.93 27.56 9.40
N GLN A 75 13.23 28.05 10.61
CA GLN A 75 13.37 27.23 11.82
C GLN A 75 12.06 26.56 12.20
N ASP A 76 10.93 27.26 12.11
CA ASP A 76 9.60 26.68 12.30
C ASP A 76 9.33 25.56 11.28
N GLY A 77 9.76 25.76 10.03
CA GLY A 77 9.70 24.75 8.98
C GLY A 77 10.53 23.52 9.27
N VAL A 78 11.77 23.69 9.77
CA VAL A 78 12.62 22.58 10.21
C VAL A 78 11.93 21.80 11.34
N SER A 79 11.35 22.48 12.32
CA SER A 79 10.64 21.84 13.44
C SER A 79 9.42 21.03 12.98
N ALA A 80 8.65 21.55 12.00
CA ALA A 80 7.53 20.83 11.41
C ALA A 80 7.99 19.57 10.65
N VAL A 81 9.07 19.69 9.85
CA VAL A 81 9.65 18.57 9.12
C VAL A 81 10.18 17.50 10.07
N GLN A 82 10.88 17.87 11.13
CA GLN A 82 11.39 16.95 12.14
C GLN A 82 10.25 16.22 12.88
N THR A 83 9.15 16.93 13.18
CA THR A 83 7.96 16.31 13.78
C THR A 83 7.35 15.27 12.85
N ALA A 84 7.24 15.58 11.56
CA ALA A 84 6.75 14.64 10.55
C ALA A 84 7.69 13.43 10.39
N GLU A 85 9.00 13.67 10.34
CA GLU A 85 10.01 12.62 10.22
C GLU A 85 10.05 11.67 11.42
N GLY A 86 9.91 12.20 12.64
CA GLY A 86 9.79 11.40 13.84
C GLY A 86 8.61 10.42 13.77
N ALA A 87 7.43 10.92 13.38
CA ALA A 87 6.26 10.09 13.20
C ALA A 87 6.42 9.07 12.05
N LEU A 88 7.06 9.45 10.93
CA LEU A 88 7.35 8.54 9.83
C LEU A 88 8.36 7.44 10.20
N THR A 89 9.24 7.69 11.15
CA THR A 89 10.15 6.67 11.69
C THR A 89 9.35 5.59 12.44
N GLU A 90 8.34 5.98 13.22
CA GLU A 90 7.45 5.02 13.89
C GLU A 90 6.59 4.24 12.87
N VAL A 91 6.04 4.92 11.87
CA VAL A 91 5.30 4.25 10.77
C VAL A 91 6.19 3.25 10.04
N HIS A 92 7.44 3.62 9.76
CA HIS A 92 8.40 2.72 9.12
C HIS A 92 8.68 1.47 9.98
N SER A 93 8.86 1.65 11.29
CA SER A 93 9.08 0.53 12.22
C SER A 93 7.86 -0.40 12.31
N MET A 94 6.64 0.16 12.30
CA MET A 94 5.40 -0.63 12.26
C MET A 94 5.28 -1.42 10.95
N LEU A 95 5.60 -0.81 9.80
CA LEU A 95 5.60 -1.50 8.51
C LEU A 95 6.65 -2.62 8.46
N GLN A 96 7.85 -2.42 9.02
CA GLN A 96 8.85 -3.47 9.14
C GLN A 96 8.32 -4.64 9.99
N ARG A 97 7.64 -4.34 11.11
CA ARG A 97 7.02 -5.38 11.93
C ARG A 97 5.91 -6.11 11.19
N MET A 98 5.07 -5.39 10.42
CA MET A 98 4.06 -6.01 9.57
C MET A 98 4.69 -6.94 8.52
N ASN A 99 5.82 -6.55 7.92
CA ASN A 99 6.54 -7.38 6.96
C ASN A 99 7.11 -8.66 7.60
N GLU A 100 7.65 -8.58 8.83
CA GLU A 100 8.07 -9.76 9.58
C GLU A 100 6.91 -10.71 9.84
N LEU A 101 5.76 -10.18 10.27
CA LEU A 101 4.54 -10.93 10.54
C LEU A 101 3.98 -11.58 9.27
N ALA A 102 3.92 -10.85 8.16
CA ALA A 102 3.49 -11.38 6.88
C ALA A 102 4.43 -12.52 6.41
N THR A 103 5.75 -12.32 6.51
CA THR A 103 6.73 -13.37 6.19
C THR A 103 6.58 -14.59 7.10
N GLN A 104 6.30 -14.38 8.39
CA GLN A 104 6.02 -15.48 9.32
C GLN A 104 4.73 -16.21 8.91
N SER A 105 3.66 -15.49 8.57
CA SER A 105 2.38 -16.08 8.16
C SER A 105 2.47 -16.84 6.84
N ALA A 106 3.31 -16.40 5.91
CA ALA A 106 3.57 -17.07 4.65
C ALA A 106 4.27 -18.43 4.80
N ASN A 107 4.73 -18.78 6.01
CA ASN A 107 5.35 -20.08 6.24
C ASN A 107 4.29 -21.18 6.39
N GLY A 108 4.37 -22.22 5.55
CA GLY A 108 3.45 -23.35 5.53
C GLY A 108 3.36 -24.17 6.83
N THR A 109 4.28 -23.97 7.80
CA THR A 109 4.24 -24.65 9.10
C THR A 109 3.24 -24.05 10.10
N ASN A 110 2.71 -22.86 9.83
CA ASN A 110 1.75 -22.20 10.71
C ASN A 110 0.34 -22.75 10.55
N SER A 111 -0.35 -22.94 11.66
CA SER A 111 -1.77 -23.29 11.66
C SER A 111 -2.65 -22.09 11.30
N THR A 112 -3.91 -22.35 10.95
CA THR A 112 -4.90 -21.28 10.71
C THR A 112 -5.13 -20.41 11.95
N THR A 113 -4.99 -20.98 13.15
CA THR A 113 -5.10 -20.25 14.41
C THR A 113 -3.91 -19.31 14.62
N ASP A 114 -2.70 -19.76 14.28
CA ASP A 114 -1.49 -18.94 14.38
C ASP A 114 -1.54 -17.77 13.39
N ARG A 115 -1.95 -18.05 12.14
CA ARG A 115 -2.15 -16.99 11.13
C ARG A 115 -3.20 -15.98 11.53
N LYS A 116 -4.28 -16.44 12.16
CA LYS A 116 -5.30 -15.53 12.69
C LYS A 116 -4.73 -14.60 13.77
N ALA A 117 -3.91 -15.11 14.68
CA ALA A 117 -3.26 -14.28 15.69
C ALA A 117 -2.29 -13.25 15.06
N ILE A 118 -1.59 -13.66 13.99
CA ILE A 118 -0.73 -12.76 13.21
C ILE A 118 -1.58 -11.69 12.51
N GLN A 119 -2.73 -12.07 11.92
CA GLN A 119 -3.65 -11.12 11.30
C GLN A 119 -4.17 -10.09 12.30
N ASP A 120 -4.55 -10.53 13.50
CA ASP A 120 -5.01 -9.64 14.56
C ASP A 120 -3.92 -8.60 14.94
N GLU A 121 -2.62 -8.98 14.95
CA GLU A 121 -1.50 -8.05 15.17
C GLU A 121 -1.31 -7.09 13.99
N ILE A 122 -1.40 -7.56 12.75
CA ILE A 122 -1.33 -6.72 11.54
C ILE A 122 -2.47 -5.69 11.53
N ASP A 123 -3.68 -6.07 11.90
CA ASP A 123 -4.83 -5.16 11.98
C ASP A 123 -4.62 -4.06 13.04
N GLN A 124 -4.03 -4.40 14.19
CA GLN A 124 -3.68 -3.43 15.22
C GLN A 124 -2.59 -2.47 14.74
N LEU A 125 -1.56 -2.96 14.07
CA LEU A 125 -0.51 -2.11 13.50
C LEU A 125 -1.06 -1.18 12.42
N SER A 126 -1.95 -1.67 11.55
CA SER A 126 -2.64 -0.84 10.54
C SER A 126 -3.48 0.27 11.18
N THR A 127 -4.21 -0.07 12.25
CA THR A 127 -4.99 0.90 13.03
C THR A 127 -4.10 1.94 13.70
N GLU A 128 -2.94 1.53 14.22
CA GLU A 128 -1.97 2.44 14.83
C GLU A 128 -1.32 3.37 13.80
N ILE A 129 -1.03 2.88 12.59
CA ILE A 129 -0.56 3.71 11.48
C ILE A 129 -1.60 4.80 11.16
N ASP A 130 -2.89 4.44 11.08
CA ASP A 130 -3.96 5.41 10.87
C ASP A 130 -4.04 6.42 12.01
N ARG A 131 -3.92 5.97 13.28
CA ARG A 131 -3.89 6.84 14.43
C ARG A 131 -2.72 7.82 14.38
N VAL A 132 -1.50 7.36 14.08
CA VAL A 132 -0.32 8.23 13.93
C VAL A 132 -0.53 9.25 12.82
N SER A 133 -1.08 8.81 11.68
CA SER A 133 -1.39 9.70 10.55
C SER A 133 -2.40 10.79 10.93
N GLU A 134 -3.42 10.45 11.73
CA GLU A 134 -4.48 11.38 12.12
C GLU A 134 -4.12 12.28 13.31
N THR A 135 -3.18 11.87 14.15
CA THR A 135 -2.85 12.61 15.39
C THR A 135 -1.58 13.46 15.28
N THR A 136 -0.67 13.16 14.35
CA THR A 136 0.57 13.91 14.18
C THR A 136 0.28 15.31 13.67
N LYS A 137 0.50 16.32 14.51
CA LYS A 137 0.26 17.73 14.19
C LYS A 137 1.39 18.64 14.65
N PHE A 138 1.56 19.74 13.96
CA PHE A 138 2.42 20.84 14.33
C PHE A 138 1.59 22.13 14.26
N ASN A 139 1.48 22.84 15.38
CA ASN A 139 0.67 24.07 15.49
C ASN A 139 -0.72 23.93 14.82
N GLU A 140 -1.50 22.94 15.24
CA GLU A 140 -2.86 22.58 14.74
C GLU A 140 -2.93 22.06 13.30
N MET A 141 -1.85 22.09 12.53
CA MET A 141 -1.78 21.54 11.19
C MET A 141 -1.42 20.05 11.26
N TYR A 142 -2.30 19.19 10.75
CA TYR A 142 -2.05 17.75 10.66
C TYR A 142 -1.06 17.47 9.52
N LEU A 143 0.07 16.86 9.85
CA LEU A 143 1.17 16.72 8.90
C LEU A 143 1.03 15.50 7.99
N LEU A 144 0.51 14.37 8.49
CA LEU A 144 0.49 13.07 7.81
C LEU A 144 -0.90 12.66 7.30
N LYS A 145 -1.94 13.39 7.69
CA LYS A 145 -3.34 13.07 7.35
C LYS A 145 -3.71 13.42 5.91
N GLY A 146 -2.97 14.33 5.27
CA GLY A 146 -3.37 14.99 4.04
C GLY A 146 -4.31 16.18 4.27
N THR A 147 -4.78 16.78 3.19
CA THR A 147 -5.63 17.98 3.22
C THR A 147 -7.09 17.61 3.49
N ASP A 148 -7.73 18.26 4.48
CA ASP A 148 -9.14 18.05 4.75
C ASP A 148 -10.01 18.71 3.65
N GLY A 149 -11.04 17.96 3.22
CA GLY A 149 -12.06 18.44 2.27
C GLY A 149 -11.76 18.14 0.80
N THR A 150 -10.56 17.71 0.46
CA THR A 150 -10.21 17.26 -0.90
C THR A 150 -9.70 15.82 -0.88
N THR A 151 -10.19 15.03 -1.82
CA THR A 151 -9.75 13.64 -2.01
C THR A 151 -9.28 13.44 -3.43
N ALA A 152 -8.17 12.73 -3.59
CA ALA A 152 -7.68 12.27 -4.87
C ALA A 152 -7.89 10.76 -5.00
N THR A 153 -8.05 10.30 -6.21
CA THR A 153 -7.99 8.87 -6.53
C THR A 153 -6.55 8.54 -6.90
N LYS A 154 -5.89 7.75 -6.05
CA LYS A 154 -4.52 7.29 -6.28
C LYS A 154 -4.53 5.89 -6.89
N THR A 155 -3.75 5.71 -7.93
CA THR A 155 -3.51 4.40 -8.54
C THR A 155 -2.57 3.60 -7.64
N LEU A 156 -2.91 2.35 -7.36
CA LEU A 156 -2.08 1.41 -6.61
C LEU A 156 -1.15 0.66 -7.56
N ASN A 157 -0.07 0.11 -7.03
CA ASN A 157 0.82 -0.73 -7.85
C ASN A 157 0.17 -2.08 -8.14
N ALA A 158 0.52 -2.69 -9.26
CA ALA A 158 0.21 -4.08 -9.54
C ALA A 158 1.26 -4.99 -8.90
N HIS A 159 0.84 -6.19 -8.49
CA HIS A 159 1.70 -7.19 -7.88
C HIS A 159 1.71 -8.47 -8.72
N ASP A 160 2.83 -9.20 -8.68
CA ASP A 160 3.02 -10.44 -9.47
C ASP A 160 2.43 -11.69 -8.82
N ALA A 161 1.84 -11.55 -7.63
CA ALA A 161 1.23 -12.64 -6.86
C ALA A 161 2.22 -13.79 -6.53
N GLY A 162 3.52 -13.51 -6.47
CA GLY A 162 4.56 -14.53 -6.25
C GLY A 162 4.69 -15.53 -7.41
N ILE A 163 4.15 -15.21 -8.59
CA ILE A 163 4.23 -16.05 -9.78
C ILE A 163 5.50 -15.72 -10.56
N ALA A 164 6.22 -16.74 -11.01
CA ALA A 164 7.43 -16.54 -11.80
C ALA A 164 7.11 -15.87 -13.14
N GLY A 165 7.58 -14.63 -13.31
CA GLY A 165 7.33 -13.82 -14.50
C GLY A 165 8.04 -12.47 -14.47
N THR A 166 7.72 -11.61 -15.41
CA THR A 166 8.26 -10.23 -15.48
C THR A 166 7.10 -9.25 -15.42
N LEU A 167 7.07 -8.42 -14.36
CA LEU A 167 6.11 -7.33 -14.19
C LEU A 167 6.73 -6.02 -14.67
N VAL A 168 6.06 -5.30 -15.57
CA VAL A 168 6.48 -4.00 -16.11
C VAL A 168 5.36 -2.99 -15.94
N ASP A 169 5.61 -1.92 -15.21
CA ASP A 169 4.68 -0.79 -15.09
C ASP A 169 4.73 0.09 -16.35
N ASN A 170 3.61 0.21 -17.04
CA ASN A 170 3.47 1.03 -18.25
C ASN A 170 3.27 2.54 -17.95
N LYS A 171 3.20 2.93 -16.67
CA LYS A 171 3.02 4.33 -16.18
C LYS A 171 1.75 5.05 -16.68
N ASN A 172 0.81 4.30 -17.24
CA ASN A 172 -0.48 4.81 -17.71
C ASN A 172 -1.67 4.28 -16.88
N GLY A 173 -1.41 3.72 -15.69
CA GLY A 173 -2.39 3.07 -14.85
C GLY A 173 -2.64 1.59 -15.22
N THR A 174 -1.75 1.02 -16.03
CA THR A 174 -1.72 -0.41 -16.33
C THR A 174 -0.31 -0.97 -16.15
N SER A 175 -0.21 -2.26 -15.80
CA SER A 175 1.05 -3.01 -15.84
C SER A 175 0.90 -4.23 -16.75
N THR A 176 2.01 -4.65 -17.31
CA THR A 176 2.08 -5.87 -18.11
C THR A 176 2.87 -6.92 -17.34
N PHE A 177 2.25 -8.06 -17.07
CA PHE A 177 2.91 -9.21 -16.48
C PHE A 177 3.06 -10.30 -17.53
N THR A 178 4.26 -10.80 -17.73
CA THR A 178 4.56 -11.83 -18.73
C THR A 178 5.13 -13.05 -18.05
N VAL A 179 4.45 -14.19 -18.19
CA VAL A 179 4.96 -15.49 -17.79
C VAL A 179 5.65 -16.17 -18.97
N THR A 180 6.55 -17.12 -18.71
CA THR A 180 7.06 -17.99 -19.76
C THR A 180 5.91 -18.76 -20.40
N ALA A 181 5.88 -18.83 -21.74
CA ALA A 181 4.84 -19.56 -22.45
C ALA A 181 4.81 -21.03 -21.97
N LEU A 182 3.62 -21.47 -21.54
CA LEU A 182 3.43 -22.79 -20.96
C LEU A 182 3.26 -23.85 -22.06
N ASN A 183 4.04 -24.91 -22.00
CA ASN A 183 3.97 -26.05 -22.90
C ASN A 183 3.49 -27.29 -22.15
N ASN A 184 3.15 -28.33 -22.89
CA ASN A 184 2.79 -29.61 -22.30
C ASN A 184 3.92 -30.16 -21.42
N GLU A 185 3.58 -30.68 -20.24
CA GLU A 185 4.47 -31.19 -19.18
C GLU A 185 5.26 -30.11 -18.42
N ASP A 186 5.12 -28.81 -18.73
CA ASP A 186 5.68 -27.75 -17.92
C ASP A 186 5.04 -27.75 -16.53
N LYS A 187 5.83 -27.32 -15.54
CA LYS A 187 5.37 -27.13 -14.17
C LYS A 187 5.31 -25.66 -13.83
N ILE A 188 4.22 -25.25 -13.21
CA ILE A 188 4.03 -23.89 -12.71
C ILE A 188 3.46 -23.92 -11.29
N THR A 189 3.97 -23.08 -10.43
CA THR A 189 3.41 -22.87 -9.09
C THR A 189 2.48 -21.67 -9.12
N ILE A 190 1.21 -21.88 -8.76
CA ILE A 190 0.18 -20.83 -8.66
C ILE A 190 -0.47 -20.97 -7.31
N ALA A 191 -0.57 -19.89 -6.55
CA ALA A 191 -1.14 -19.90 -5.20
C ALA A 191 -0.51 -20.97 -4.27
N GLY A 192 0.82 -21.14 -4.32
CA GLY A 192 1.55 -22.12 -3.50
C GLY A 192 1.39 -23.58 -3.95
N LYS A 193 0.59 -23.87 -4.98
CA LYS A 193 0.36 -25.21 -5.49
C LYS A 193 1.05 -25.43 -6.84
N GLU A 194 1.81 -26.53 -6.96
CA GLU A 194 2.45 -26.92 -8.22
C GLU A 194 1.43 -27.59 -9.15
N TYR A 195 1.29 -27.06 -10.36
CA TYR A 195 0.50 -27.63 -11.44
C TYR A 195 1.40 -28.09 -12.57
N THR A 196 1.02 -29.21 -13.21
CA THR A 196 1.63 -29.69 -14.45
C THR A 196 0.69 -29.39 -15.62
N ILE A 197 1.20 -28.77 -16.66
CA ILE A 197 0.43 -28.47 -17.87
C ILE A 197 0.19 -29.76 -18.67
N ASP A 198 -1.05 -30.05 -19.00
CA ASP A 198 -1.45 -31.17 -19.84
C ASP A 198 -2.41 -30.67 -20.94
N ALA A 199 -1.98 -30.72 -22.18
CA ALA A 199 -2.80 -30.30 -23.31
C ALA A 199 -4.09 -31.11 -23.45
N ASN A 200 -4.14 -32.34 -22.90
CA ASN A 200 -5.30 -33.21 -22.91
C ASN A 200 -6.18 -33.06 -21.65
N ALA A 201 -5.79 -32.22 -20.70
CA ALA A 201 -6.53 -31.98 -19.47
C ALA A 201 -7.81 -31.12 -19.66
N ALA A 202 -8.32 -31.01 -20.88
CA ALA A 202 -9.60 -30.33 -21.19
C ALA A 202 -10.81 -30.91 -20.43
N THR A 203 -10.64 -32.09 -19.81
CA THR A 203 -11.67 -32.77 -19.00
C THR A 203 -11.48 -32.60 -17.50
N ASN A 204 -10.35 -32.07 -17.04
CA ASN A 204 -10.07 -31.87 -15.60
C ASN A 204 -10.10 -30.36 -15.28
N PRO A 205 -11.17 -29.85 -14.68
CA PRO A 205 -11.20 -28.46 -14.27
C PRO A 205 -10.26 -28.25 -13.09
N SER A 206 -9.56 -27.14 -13.10
CA SER A 206 -8.95 -26.62 -11.89
C SER A 206 -10.07 -26.15 -10.95
N ILE A 207 -10.34 -26.95 -9.93
CA ILE A 207 -11.49 -26.80 -9.05
C ILE A 207 -11.37 -25.57 -8.15
N GLU A 208 -10.15 -25.09 -7.90
CA GLU A 208 -9.91 -23.95 -7.01
C GLU A 208 -10.36 -22.60 -7.59
N GLY A 209 -10.50 -22.50 -8.91
CA GLY A 209 -10.93 -21.27 -9.60
C GLY A 209 -12.37 -21.27 -10.12
N LEU A 210 -13.13 -22.38 -9.95
CA LEU A 210 -14.48 -22.49 -10.46
C LEU A 210 -15.45 -21.55 -9.75
N THR A 211 -16.27 -20.88 -10.55
CA THR A 211 -17.48 -20.22 -10.06
C THR A 211 -18.60 -21.24 -9.83
N ASP A 212 -19.63 -20.87 -9.06
CA ASP A 212 -20.81 -21.72 -8.85
C ASP A 212 -21.51 -22.07 -10.17
N ALA A 213 -21.50 -21.18 -11.15
CA ALA A 213 -22.07 -21.42 -12.49
C ALA A 213 -21.27 -22.49 -13.26
N GLU A 214 -19.96 -22.49 -13.15
CA GLU A 214 -19.09 -23.50 -13.77
C GLU A 214 -19.17 -24.86 -13.04
N ALA A 215 -19.40 -24.86 -11.71
CA ALA A 215 -19.62 -26.07 -10.94
C ALA A 215 -20.85 -26.86 -11.38
N GLN A 216 -21.86 -26.19 -11.93
CA GLN A 216 -23.07 -26.85 -12.47
C GLN A 216 -22.79 -27.73 -13.69
N ALA A 217 -21.62 -27.61 -14.33
CA ALA A 217 -21.20 -28.54 -15.39
C ALA A 217 -20.76 -29.92 -14.84
N PHE A 218 -20.69 -30.07 -13.52
CA PHE A 218 -20.25 -31.29 -12.83
C PHE A 218 -21.38 -31.84 -11.96
N GLY A 219 -21.32 -33.15 -11.73
CA GLY A 219 -22.27 -33.82 -10.87
C GLY A 219 -21.71 -35.14 -10.31
N LYS A 220 -22.40 -35.66 -9.33
CA LYS A 220 -22.12 -36.96 -8.75
C LYS A 220 -23.06 -38.02 -9.28
N LYS A 221 -22.57 -39.28 -9.36
CA LYS A 221 -23.34 -40.43 -9.70
C LYS A 221 -23.94 -41.01 -8.42
N GLU A 222 -25.27 -41.13 -8.37
CA GLU A 222 -25.97 -41.80 -7.29
C GLU A 222 -26.60 -43.09 -7.81
N VAL A 223 -26.24 -44.21 -7.21
CA VAL A 223 -26.83 -45.52 -7.54
C VAL A 223 -28.17 -45.63 -6.84
N THR A 224 -29.26 -45.58 -7.61
CA THR A 224 -30.64 -45.71 -7.08
C THR A 224 -31.10 -47.15 -7.01
N ALA A 225 -30.54 -48.00 -7.87
CA ALA A 225 -30.75 -49.44 -7.81
C ALA A 225 -29.50 -50.20 -8.30
N ALA A 226 -29.01 -51.14 -7.51
CA ALA A 226 -27.85 -51.93 -7.88
C ALA A 226 -28.19 -52.93 -8.98
N ALA A 227 -27.24 -53.20 -9.86
CA ALA A 227 -27.39 -54.24 -10.88
C ALA A 227 -27.63 -55.61 -10.22
N THR A 228 -28.50 -56.39 -10.80
CA THR A 228 -28.80 -57.72 -10.31
C THR A 228 -28.29 -58.80 -11.27
N LYS A 229 -27.93 -59.98 -10.74
CA LYS A 229 -27.50 -61.15 -11.52
C LYS A 229 -28.70 -61.86 -12.13
N SER A 230 -28.56 -62.31 -13.37
CA SER A 230 -29.55 -63.23 -13.98
C SER A 230 -29.50 -64.56 -13.27
N LYS A 231 -30.65 -65.24 -13.16
CA LYS A 231 -30.77 -66.49 -12.44
C LYS A 231 -31.74 -67.43 -13.14
N THR A 232 -31.35 -68.74 -13.19
CA THR A 232 -32.21 -69.80 -13.63
C THR A 232 -32.44 -70.79 -12.47
N THR A 233 -33.66 -71.16 -12.22
CA THR A 233 -34.01 -72.15 -11.17
C THR A 233 -34.76 -73.33 -11.73
N LEU A 234 -34.40 -74.52 -11.30
CA LEU A 234 -35.08 -75.77 -11.62
C LEU A 234 -35.40 -76.50 -10.32
N ASP A 235 -36.66 -76.88 -10.12
CA ASP A 235 -37.08 -77.67 -8.96
C ASP A 235 -36.76 -79.18 -9.17
N LEU A 236 -35.92 -79.67 -8.35
CA LEU A 236 -35.45 -81.05 -8.33
C LEU A 236 -36.01 -81.85 -7.13
N THR A 237 -37.13 -81.40 -6.51
CA THR A 237 -37.68 -82.01 -5.29
C THR A 237 -38.05 -83.51 -5.49
N SER A 238 -38.52 -83.89 -6.65
CA SER A 238 -38.92 -85.26 -7.00
C SER A 238 -37.96 -85.91 -7.99
N TRP A 239 -36.67 -85.42 -8.09
CA TRP A 239 -35.69 -85.99 -9.03
C TRP A 239 -35.30 -87.43 -8.65
N LYS A 240 -35.33 -88.38 -9.60
CA LYS A 240 -35.14 -89.81 -9.40
C LYS A 240 -34.49 -90.45 -10.61
N THR A 241 -34.17 -91.76 -10.50
CA THR A 241 -33.63 -92.59 -11.58
C THR A 241 -34.40 -92.47 -12.88
N GLY A 242 -33.68 -92.18 -13.98
CA GLY A 242 -34.20 -91.87 -15.30
C GLY A 242 -34.55 -90.44 -15.62
N ASP A 243 -34.40 -89.55 -14.63
CA ASP A 243 -34.58 -88.05 -14.85
C ASP A 243 -33.25 -87.44 -15.30
N SER A 244 -33.33 -86.45 -16.20
CA SER A 244 -32.20 -85.71 -16.75
C SER A 244 -32.56 -84.33 -17.21
N PHE A 245 -31.56 -83.47 -17.40
CA PHE A 245 -31.71 -82.16 -18.05
C PHE A 245 -30.39 -81.74 -18.73
N LYS A 246 -30.48 -80.75 -19.63
CA LYS A 246 -29.29 -80.20 -20.30
C LYS A 246 -29.02 -78.82 -19.91
N VAL A 247 -27.76 -78.44 -19.69
CA VAL A 247 -27.25 -77.13 -19.41
C VAL A 247 -25.99 -76.89 -20.24
N GLY A 248 -25.91 -75.78 -21.01
CA GLY A 248 -24.75 -75.47 -21.82
C GLY A 248 -24.34 -76.62 -22.80
N GLY A 249 -25.32 -77.42 -23.25
CA GLY A 249 -25.08 -78.50 -24.18
C GLY A 249 -24.69 -79.87 -23.51
N ASN A 250 -24.42 -79.86 -22.22
CA ASN A 250 -24.11 -81.10 -21.45
C ASN A 250 -25.37 -81.65 -20.81
N THR A 251 -25.47 -82.96 -20.78
CA THR A 251 -26.58 -83.71 -20.12
C THR A 251 -26.18 -84.13 -18.71
N TYR A 252 -27.07 -83.80 -17.77
CA TYR A 252 -26.92 -84.17 -16.35
C TYR A 252 -28.10 -85.09 -15.97
N ASP A 253 -27.83 -86.28 -15.50
CA ASP A 253 -28.83 -87.33 -15.17
C ASP A 253 -28.74 -87.76 -13.71
N PHE A 254 -29.85 -88.19 -13.13
CA PHE A 254 -29.93 -88.67 -11.75
C PHE A 254 -29.07 -89.93 -11.52
N ASP A 255 -28.98 -90.81 -12.49
CA ASP A 255 -28.27 -92.06 -12.34
C ASP A 255 -26.77 -91.87 -12.17
N THR A 256 -26.22 -90.82 -12.78
CA THR A 256 -24.81 -90.46 -12.64
C THR A 256 -24.53 -89.64 -11.37
N TYR A 257 -25.38 -88.69 -11.00
CA TYR A 257 -25.08 -87.74 -9.89
C TYR A 257 -25.82 -88.03 -8.58
N GLY A 258 -27.00 -88.72 -8.62
CA GLY A 258 -27.75 -89.20 -7.47
C GLY A 258 -28.25 -88.19 -6.45
N THR A 259 -27.57 -87.07 -6.32
CA THR A 259 -27.92 -85.93 -5.40
C THR A 259 -27.70 -84.57 -6.02
N VAL A 260 -28.48 -83.56 -5.56
CA VAL A 260 -28.34 -82.19 -6.01
C VAL A 260 -26.98 -81.63 -5.63
N ASP A 261 -26.34 -82.06 -4.55
CA ASP A 261 -25.01 -81.63 -4.12
C ASP A 261 -23.91 -82.01 -5.11
N LEU A 262 -23.88 -83.21 -5.56
CA LEU A 262 -22.91 -83.72 -6.54
C LEU A 262 -23.12 -83.04 -7.89
N LEU A 263 -24.39 -82.79 -8.25
CA LEU A 263 -24.77 -82.05 -9.45
C LEU A 263 -24.28 -80.62 -9.41
N VAL A 264 -24.48 -79.92 -8.30
CA VAL A 264 -24.01 -78.48 -8.13
C VAL A 264 -22.50 -78.43 -8.23
N ASN A 265 -21.77 -79.36 -7.60
CA ASN A 265 -20.30 -79.43 -7.69
C ASN A 265 -19.83 -79.64 -9.14
N LYS A 266 -20.50 -80.45 -9.88
CA LYS A 266 -20.15 -80.72 -11.28
C LYS A 266 -20.48 -79.53 -12.18
N LEU A 267 -21.62 -78.90 -12.00
CA LEU A 267 -22.02 -77.72 -12.74
C LEU A 267 -21.02 -76.54 -12.53
N ASN A 268 -20.53 -76.34 -11.30
CA ASN A 268 -19.51 -75.34 -11.01
C ASN A 268 -18.14 -75.67 -11.64
N GLN A 269 -17.87 -76.86 -12.03
CA GLN A 269 -16.67 -77.25 -12.79
C GLN A 269 -16.87 -77.07 -14.31
N ASP A 270 -18.06 -77.32 -14.80
CA ASP A 270 -18.37 -77.33 -16.24
C ASP A 270 -18.81 -75.96 -16.80
N LEU A 271 -19.41 -75.14 -15.97
CA LEU A 271 -19.93 -73.83 -16.39
C LEU A 271 -18.94 -72.71 -16.14
N THR A 272 -18.66 -71.90 -17.15
CA THR A 272 -17.83 -70.72 -17.06
C THR A 272 -18.71 -69.46 -17.08
N GLY A 273 -18.50 -68.52 -16.13
CA GLY A 273 -19.29 -67.27 -16.03
C GLY A 273 -20.62 -67.43 -15.28
N TYR A 274 -20.84 -68.62 -14.68
CA TYR A 274 -22.01 -68.91 -13.86
C TYR A 274 -21.61 -69.66 -12.59
N THR A 275 -22.37 -69.46 -11.53
CA THR A 275 -22.24 -70.14 -10.27
C THR A 275 -23.51 -70.94 -9.99
N ALA A 276 -23.39 -72.25 -9.87
CA ALA A 276 -24.47 -73.18 -9.45
C ALA A 276 -24.51 -73.22 -7.92
N SER A 277 -25.71 -73.21 -7.36
CA SER A 277 -25.99 -73.39 -5.93
C SER A 277 -27.32 -74.13 -5.74
N LYS A 278 -27.62 -74.56 -4.52
CA LYS A 278 -28.91 -75.17 -4.18
C LYS A 278 -29.67 -74.34 -3.14
N ASN A 279 -30.98 -74.34 -3.25
CA ASN A 279 -31.87 -73.88 -2.20
C ASN A 279 -32.85 -75.01 -1.87
N GLY A 280 -32.52 -75.74 -0.81
CA GLY A 280 -33.17 -77.05 -0.53
C GLY A 280 -32.90 -78.06 -1.63
N LYS A 281 -33.93 -78.44 -2.38
CA LYS A 281 -33.83 -79.33 -3.56
C LYS A 281 -34.00 -78.59 -4.91
N THR A 282 -34.04 -77.27 -4.87
CA THR A 282 -34.09 -76.47 -6.10
C THR A 282 -32.67 -76.11 -6.52
N LEU A 283 -32.31 -76.43 -7.77
CA LEU A 283 -31.08 -75.95 -8.41
C LEU A 283 -31.23 -74.51 -8.78
N VAL A 284 -30.21 -73.70 -8.44
CA VAL A 284 -30.13 -72.26 -8.76
C VAL A 284 -28.81 -72.03 -9.48
N ILE A 285 -28.86 -71.54 -10.72
CA ILE A 285 -27.68 -71.12 -11.48
C ILE A 285 -27.76 -69.62 -11.68
N THR A 286 -26.76 -68.86 -11.25
CA THR A 286 -26.68 -67.37 -11.36
C THR A 286 -25.48 -67.01 -12.21
N THR A 287 -25.59 -65.89 -12.94
CA THR A 287 -24.45 -65.28 -13.64
C THR A 287 -23.41 -64.77 -12.63
N ASP A 288 -22.12 -64.84 -12.94
CA ASP A 288 -21.06 -64.34 -12.05
C ASP A 288 -21.03 -62.84 -12.03
N THR A 289 -21.44 -62.20 -13.14
CA THR A 289 -21.56 -60.73 -13.24
C THR A 289 -23.03 -60.31 -13.27
N ALA A 290 -23.33 -59.15 -12.69
CA ALA A 290 -24.64 -58.55 -12.71
C ALA A 290 -24.85 -57.72 -14.01
N GLY A 291 -26.11 -57.47 -14.39
CA GLY A 291 -26.48 -56.63 -15.53
C GLY A 291 -27.41 -57.32 -16.53
N ALA A 292 -28.19 -56.54 -17.28
CA ALA A 292 -29.15 -57.08 -18.25
C ALA A 292 -28.50 -57.78 -19.44
N ALA A 293 -27.23 -57.41 -19.75
CA ALA A 293 -26.47 -58.06 -20.84
C ALA A 293 -26.06 -59.49 -20.54
N ASN A 294 -26.09 -59.91 -19.26
CA ASN A 294 -25.69 -61.26 -18.84
C ASN A 294 -26.94 -62.15 -18.80
N ALA A 295 -27.19 -62.85 -19.88
CA ALA A 295 -28.39 -63.70 -20.01
C ALA A 295 -28.36 -64.87 -18.98
N ALA A 296 -29.55 -65.24 -18.46
CA ALA A 296 -29.69 -66.41 -17.67
C ALA A 296 -29.41 -67.68 -18.54
N ILE A 297 -28.75 -68.68 -17.94
CA ILE A 297 -28.42 -69.87 -18.67
C ILE A 297 -29.70 -70.68 -18.94
N ASP A 298 -29.79 -71.25 -20.12
CA ASP A 298 -30.93 -72.06 -20.49
C ASP A 298 -30.78 -73.50 -20.01
N ILE A 299 -31.86 -74.05 -19.44
CA ILE A 299 -31.97 -75.41 -19.06
C ILE A 299 -33.02 -76.05 -19.98
N THR A 300 -32.59 -77.00 -20.79
CA THR A 300 -33.45 -77.69 -21.77
C THR A 300 -33.62 -79.19 -21.44
N ASP A 301 -34.61 -79.81 -22.08
CA ASP A 301 -34.88 -81.25 -21.97
C ASP A 301 -35.00 -81.73 -20.52
N ALA A 302 -35.46 -80.84 -19.60
CA ALA A 302 -35.52 -81.21 -18.18
C ALA A 302 -36.71 -82.20 -17.92
N THR A 303 -36.40 -83.31 -17.35
CA THR A 303 -37.36 -84.30 -16.79
C THR A 303 -37.16 -84.42 -15.29
N VAL A 304 -38.27 -84.34 -14.53
CA VAL A 304 -38.28 -84.52 -13.08
C VAL A 304 -39.48 -85.39 -12.76
N ASN A 305 -39.25 -86.50 -12.08
CA ASN A 305 -40.26 -87.56 -11.81
C ASN A 305 -40.91 -88.13 -13.08
N GLY A 306 -40.10 -88.21 -14.17
CA GLY A 306 -40.59 -88.72 -15.47
C GLY A 306 -41.53 -87.78 -16.24
N THR A 307 -41.65 -86.52 -15.84
CA THR A 307 -42.42 -85.47 -16.52
C THR A 307 -41.53 -84.35 -16.92
N THR A 308 -41.89 -83.67 -18.02
CA THR A 308 -41.17 -82.49 -18.48
C THR A 308 -41.25 -81.35 -17.42
N ALA A 309 -40.10 -80.85 -16.99
CA ALA A 309 -39.98 -79.72 -16.05
C ALA A 309 -39.52 -78.48 -16.78
N THR A 310 -40.01 -77.35 -16.38
CA THR A 310 -39.61 -76.04 -16.96
C THR A 310 -38.78 -75.29 -15.93
N ALA A 311 -37.60 -74.86 -16.33
CA ALA A 311 -36.79 -73.99 -15.52
C ALA A 311 -37.36 -72.54 -15.51
N ASN A 312 -37.33 -71.91 -14.38
CA ASN A 312 -37.75 -70.47 -14.27
C ASN A 312 -36.51 -69.61 -14.41
N GLN A 313 -36.53 -68.73 -15.39
CA GLN A 313 -35.47 -67.74 -15.67
C GLN A 313 -35.87 -66.36 -15.24
N VAL A 314 -34.98 -65.67 -14.54
CA VAL A 314 -35.13 -64.29 -14.17
C VAL A 314 -33.92 -63.49 -14.73
N ALA A 315 -34.17 -62.59 -15.62
CA ALA A 315 -33.10 -61.76 -16.18
C ALA A 315 -32.52 -60.81 -15.12
N GLY A 316 -31.24 -60.57 -15.22
CA GLY A 316 -30.57 -59.53 -14.43
C GLY A 316 -31.04 -58.14 -14.87
N THR A 317 -30.83 -57.19 -14.03
CA THR A 317 -31.08 -55.78 -14.32
C THR A 317 -29.80 -55.01 -14.24
N ASP A 318 -29.66 -53.99 -15.09
CA ASP A 318 -28.58 -53.05 -15.03
C ASP A 318 -28.70 -52.14 -13.81
N GLU A 319 -27.58 -51.57 -13.40
CA GLU A 319 -27.54 -50.56 -12.37
C GLU A 319 -28.32 -49.31 -12.83
N THR A 320 -29.22 -48.83 -12.01
CA THR A 320 -29.92 -47.58 -12.25
C THR A 320 -29.18 -46.48 -11.50
N VAL A 321 -28.76 -45.49 -12.24
CA VAL A 321 -27.99 -44.36 -11.70
C VAL A 321 -28.70 -43.05 -11.99
N GLN A 322 -28.56 -42.11 -11.08
CA GLN A 322 -29.04 -40.73 -11.23
C GLN A 322 -27.84 -39.80 -11.18
N TYR A 323 -27.85 -38.77 -12.04
CA TYR A 323 -26.88 -37.72 -12.06
C TYR A 323 -27.40 -36.52 -11.26
N THR A 324 -26.69 -36.11 -10.20
CA THR A 324 -27.02 -34.94 -9.38
C THR A 324 -25.97 -33.85 -9.59
N GLN A 325 -26.36 -32.73 -10.19
CA GLN A 325 -25.45 -31.58 -10.44
C GLN A 325 -25.05 -30.89 -9.14
N TYR A 326 -23.85 -30.30 -9.13
CA TYR A 326 -23.43 -29.42 -8.07
C TYR A 326 -23.99 -28.03 -8.26
N ASN A 327 -24.55 -27.44 -7.21
CA ASN A 327 -25.09 -26.09 -7.22
C ASN A 327 -24.03 -25.04 -6.86
N THR A 328 -22.94 -25.44 -6.18
CA THR A 328 -21.87 -24.55 -5.74
C THR A 328 -20.50 -25.19 -5.95
N ALA A 329 -19.49 -24.37 -6.19
CA ALA A 329 -18.10 -24.80 -6.29
C ALA A 329 -17.60 -25.45 -4.99
N GLU A 330 -18.07 -24.98 -3.83
CA GLU A 330 -17.69 -25.51 -2.53
C GLU A 330 -18.23 -26.95 -2.29
N ALA A 331 -19.44 -27.26 -2.74
CA ALA A 331 -19.99 -28.61 -2.69
C ALA A 331 -19.17 -29.59 -3.55
N LEU A 332 -18.76 -29.13 -4.73
CA LEU A 332 -17.89 -29.89 -5.64
C LEU A 332 -16.52 -30.15 -5.00
N LYS A 333 -15.90 -29.15 -4.37
CA LYS A 333 -14.61 -29.29 -3.66
C LYS A 333 -14.70 -30.28 -2.50
N THR A 334 -15.79 -30.23 -1.74
CA THR A 334 -16.01 -31.12 -0.60
C THR A 334 -16.09 -32.58 -1.02
N ASP A 335 -16.83 -32.87 -2.09
CA ASP A 335 -16.96 -34.24 -2.60
C ASP A 335 -15.66 -34.75 -3.23
N LEU A 336 -14.88 -33.85 -3.87
CA LEU A 336 -13.53 -34.21 -4.35
C LEU A 336 -12.56 -34.52 -3.21
N ALA A 337 -12.57 -33.70 -2.16
CA ALA A 337 -11.74 -33.91 -0.98
C ALA A 337 -12.11 -35.24 -0.26
N ALA A 338 -13.39 -35.65 -0.33
CA ALA A 338 -13.87 -36.92 0.17
C ALA A 338 -13.51 -38.12 -0.72
N GLY A 339 -12.92 -37.88 -1.90
CA GLY A 339 -12.56 -38.92 -2.87
C GLY A 339 -13.75 -39.49 -3.65
N ASN A 340 -14.87 -38.76 -3.70
CA ASN A 340 -16.04 -39.17 -4.45
C ASN A 340 -15.85 -39.06 -5.96
N ASP A 341 -16.45 -39.97 -6.71
CA ASP A 341 -16.43 -39.92 -8.18
C ASP A 341 -17.29 -38.80 -8.72
N ILE A 342 -16.66 -37.90 -9.49
CA ILE A 342 -17.30 -36.75 -10.11
C ILE A 342 -17.35 -36.95 -11.62
N TYR A 343 -18.46 -36.54 -12.23
CA TYR A 343 -18.73 -36.68 -13.65
C TYR A 343 -19.02 -35.34 -14.28
N ARG A 344 -18.65 -35.13 -15.56
CA ARG A 344 -18.89 -33.92 -16.31
C ARG A 344 -20.08 -34.08 -17.23
N GLY A 345 -21.13 -33.23 -17.06
CA GLY A 345 -22.27 -33.08 -17.96
C GLY A 345 -23.17 -34.30 -18.15
N ASP A 346 -22.60 -35.49 -18.11
CA ASP A 346 -23.25 -36.77 -18.22
C ASP A 346 -22.58 -37.82 -17.32
N LEU A 347 -23.14 -39.01 -17.27
CA LEU A 347 -22.60 -40.12 -16.46
C LEU A 347 -21.42 -40.82 -17.12
N ASN A 348 -21.00 -40.40 -18.30
CA ASN A 348 -20.02 -41.13 -19.11
C ASN A 348 -18.59 -40.61 -18.93
N THR A 349 -18.43 -39.32 -18.59
CA THR A 349 -17.12 -38.70 -18.44
C THR A 349 -16.80 -38.51 -16.98
N LYS A 350 -16.09 -39.50 -16.38
CA LYS A 350 -15.58 -39.39 -15.02
C LYS A 350 -14.40 -38.43 -14.97
N VAL A 351 -14.41 -37.52 -14.01
CA VAL A 351 -13.29 -36.64 -13.71
C VAL A 351 -12.21 -37.45 -12.97
N ASP A 352 -11.02 -37.50 -13.52
CA ASP A 352 -9.91 -38.22 -12.87
C ASP A 352 -9.32 -37.36 -11.73
N THR A 353 -9.68 -37.70 -10.50
CA THR A 353 -9.22 -37.00 -9.29
C THR A 353 -7.73 -37.20 -9.00
N SER A 354 -7.10 -38.26 -9.57
CA SER A 354 -5.65 -38.45 -9.46
C SER A 354 -4.84 -37.43 -10.25
N LEU A 355 -5.50 -36.73 -11.17
CA LEU A 355 -4.91 -35.67 -12.00
C LEU A 355 -5.19 -34.26 -11.46
N SER A 356 -5.54 -34.12 -10.19
CA SER A 356 -5.91 -32.83 -9.56
C SER A 356 -4.85 -31.72 -9.70
N ASN A 357 -3.60 -32.07 -10.04
CA ASN A 357 -2.52 -31.12 -10.29
C ASN A 357 -2.21 -30.93 -11.79
N LYS A 358 -2.98 -31.56 -12.69
CA LYS A 358 -2.85 -31.36 -14.14
C LYS A 358 -3.93 -30.42 -14.65
N ILE A 359 -3.53 -29.37 -15.30
CA ILE A 359 -4.41 -28.34 -15.86
C ILE A 359 -4.01 -28.02 -17.30
N ASN A 360 -4.97 -27.61 -18.14
CA ASN A 360 -4.64 -27.10 -19.45
C ASN A 360 -4.10 -25.66 -19.37
N VAL A 361 -3.46 -25.19 -20.44
CA VAL A 361 -2.85 -23.86 -20.51
C VAL A 361 -3.88 -22.74 -20.27
N ALA A 362 -5.11 -22.88 -20.80
CA ALA A 362 -6.14 -21.85 -20.66
C ALA A 362 -6.60 -21.73 -19.19
N ASP A 363 -6.74 -22.83 -18.48
CA ASP A 363 -7.12 -22.81 -17.06
C ASP A 363 -5.96 -22.33 -16.18
N ALA A 364 -4.70 -22.65 -16.53
CA ALA A 364 -3.52 -22.09 -15.87
C ALA A 364 -3.52 -20.54 -15.99
N TYR A 365 -3.78 -20.00 -17.18
CA TYR A 365 -3.85 -18.57 -17.38
C TYR A 365 -5.03 -17.92 -16.66
N LYS A 366 -6.19 -18.58 -16.54
CA LYS A 366 -7.30 -18.07 -15.72
C LYS A 366 -6.94 -18.01 -14.23
N LEU A 367 -6.27 -19.03 -13.70
CA LEU A 367 -5.78 -19.03 -12.33
C LEU A 367 -4.78 -17.91 -12.10
N ILE A 368 -3.78 -17.76 -12.97
CA ILE A 368 -2.80 -16.68 -12.91
C ILE A 368 -3.52 -15.32 -12.91
N ALA A 369 -4.47 -15.10 -13.83
CA ALA A 369 -5.22 -13.85 -13.91
C ALA A 369 -6.01 -13.58 -12.61
N LYS A 370 -6.58 -14.60 -12.00
CA LYS A 370 -7.30 -14.49 -10.72
C LYS A 370 -6.37 -14.09 -9.59
N GLU A 371 -5.22 -14.74 -9.47
CA GLU A 371 -4.25 -14.46 -8.41
C GLU A 371 -3.64 -13.06 -8.57
N LEU A 372 -3.29 -12.65 -9.80
CA LEU A 372 -2.84 -11.30 -10.11
C LEU A 372 -3.91 -10.25 -9.75
N THR A 373 -5.19 -10.57 -10.01
CA THR A 373 -6.31 -9.69 -9.63
C THR A 373 -6.41 -9.57 -8.11
N THR A 374 -6.31 -10.68 -7.39
CA THR A 374 -6.39 -10.70 -5.92
C THR A 374 -5.25 -9.91 -5.29
N ALA A 375 -4.01 -10.17 -5.71
CA ALA A 375 -2.82 -9.46 -5.22
C ALA A 375 -2.86 -7.97 -5.51
N SER A 376 -3.29 -7.57 -6.72
CA SER A 376 -3.37 -6.17 -7.15
C SER A 376 -4.57 -5.41 -6.58
N ASN A 377 -5.47 -6.07 -5.86
CA ASN A 377 -6.62 -5.44 -5.18
C ASN A 377 -6.33 -5.02 -3.75
N ILE A 378 -5.16 -5.32 -3.20
CA ILE A 378 -4.80 -4.90 -1.84
C ILE A 378 -4.81 -3.37 -1.78
N GLY A 379 -5.55 -2.83 -0.81
CA GLY A 379 -5.69 -1.38 -0.61
C GLY A 379 -6.64 -0.67 -1.56
N ALA A 380 -7.22 -1.35 -2.56
CA ALA A 380 -8.18 -0.75 -3.49
C ALA A 380 -9.56 -0.57 -2.85
N ASP A 381 -10.27 0.47 -3.27
CA ASP A 381 -11.67 0.65 -2.92
C ASP A 381 -12.54 -0.41 -3.63
N ASP A 382 -13.65 -0.82 -3.01
CA ASP A 382 -14.52 -1.88 -3.54
C ASP A 382 -15.11 -1.59 -4.93
N ASP A 383 -15.31 -0.32 -5.24
CA ASP A 383 -15.82 0.16 -6.54
C ASP A 383 -14.71 0.42 -7.58
N LYS A 384 -13.44 0.26 -7.22
CA LYS A 384 -12.26 0.63 -8.04
C LYS A 384 -11.20 -0.46 -8.06
N LYS A 385 -11.62 -1.72 -8.06
CA LYS A 385 -10.73 -2.88 -8.06
C LYS A 385 -9.92 -3.00 -9.35
N ALA A 386 -8.75 -3.60 -9.22
CA ALA A 386 -7.92 -3.99 -10.35
C ALA A 386 -8.64 -5.03 -11.21
N THR A 387 -8.39 -4.99 -12.50
CA THR A 387 -8.87 -6.00 -13.45
C THR A 387 -7.71 -6.52 -14.28
N VAL A 388 -7.70 -7.82 -14.52
CA VAL A 388 -6.68 -8.49 -15.31
C VAL A 388 -7.29 -9.09 -16.58
N THR A 389 -6.70 -8.78 -17.71
CA THR A 389 -7.03 -9.40 -19.00
C THR A 389 -5.79 -10.07 -19.52
N ASN A 390 -5.92 -11.23 -20.17
CA ASN A 390 -4.77 -11.93 -20.75
C ASN A 390 -4.92 -12.12 -22.25
N THR A 391 -3.81 -12.10 -22.94
CA THR A 391 -3.65 -12.55 -24.31
C THR A 391 -2.47 -13.50 -24.30
N ASP A 392 -2.76 -14.80 -24.43
CA ASP A 392 -1.79 -15.88 -24.24
C ASP A 392 -1.05 -15.73 -22.90
N ASN A 393 0.28 -15.75 -22.89
CA ASN A 393 1.13 -15.65 -21.71
C ASN A 393 1.39 -14.20 -21.22
N VAL A 394 0.69 -13.21 -21.78
CA VAL A 394 0.81 -11.78 -21.40
C VAL A 394 -0.46 -11.31 -20.72
N PHE A 395 -0.31 -10.82 -19.50
CA PHE A 395 -1.41 -10.33 -18.68
C PHE A 395 -1.33 -8.82 -18.56
N THR A 396 -2.39 -8.13 -18.95
CA THR A 396 -2.54 -6.68 -18.75
C THR A 396 -3.37 -6.45 -17.48
N ILE A 397 -2.72 -5.87 -16.48
CA ILE A 397 -3.32 -5.53 -15.19
C ILE A 397 -3.71 -4.06 -15.23
N THR A 398 -4.99 -3.75 -15.20
CA THR A 398 -5.46 -2.39 -14.94
C THR A 398 -5.44 -2.17 -13.44
N HIS A 399 -4.70 -1.16 -12.99
CA HIS A 399 -4.45 -0.93 -11.58
C HIS A 399 -5.72 -0.62 -10.79
N GLY A 400 -5.81 -1.19 -9.59
CA GLY A 400 -6.78 -0.77 -8.58
C GLY A 400 -6.54 0.67 -8.12
N LYS A 401 -7.56 1.31 -7.60
CA LYS A 401 -7.47 2.70 -7.14
C LYS A 401 -8.02 2.83 -5.73
N ALA A 402 -7.37 3.70 -4.95
CA ALA A 402 -7.82 4.08 -3.61
C ALA A 402 -8.20 5.56 -3.57
N THR A 403 -9.27 5.88 -2.87
CA THR A 403 -9.64 7.27 -2.56
C THR A 403 -8.89 7.68 -1.29
N ILE A 404 -7.98 8.63 -1.44
CA ILE A 404 -7.16 9.15 -0.35
C ILE A 404 -7.33 10.65 -0.23
N LYS A 405 -6.93 11.23 0.90
CA LYS A 405 -6.83 12.69 1.02
C LYS A 405 -5.67 13.21 0.19
N ASP A 406 -5.86 14.39 -0.41
CA ASP A 406 -4.79 15.06 -1.15
C ASP A 406 -3.58 15.34 -0.26
N ALA A 407 -2.40 15.41 -0.87
CA ALA A 407 -1.17 15.73 -0.16
C ALA A 407 -1.27 17.09 0.53
N LEU A 408 -0.82 17.17 1.78
CA LEU A 408 -0.63 18.43 2.45
C LEU A 408 0.49 19.20 1.74
N SER A 409 0.23 20.47 1.38
CA SER A 409 1.25 21.36 0.84
C SER A 409 1.17 22.71 1.54
N PHE A 410 2.29 23.15 2.10
CA PHE A 410 2.41 24.47 2.70
C PHE A 410 3.71 25.15 2.28
N ASN A 411 3.68 26.49 2.26
CA ASN A 411 4.80 27.29 1.81
C ASN A 411 5.39 28.07 2.96
N LEU A 412 6.67 27.93 3.18
CA LEU A 412 7.47 28.69 4.13
C LEU A 412 8.02 29.93 3.42
N HIS A 413 7.74 31.12 3.94
CA HIS A 413 8.27 32.37 3.40
C HIS A 413 9.64 32.64 4.03
N VAL A 414 10.71 32.52 3.25
CA VAL A 414 12.11 32.59 3.68
C VAL A 414 12.88 33.73 3.04
N GLY A 415 12.22 34.89 2.85
CA GLY A 415 12.82 36.10 2.31
C GLY A 415 12.24 37.36 2.89
N ALA A 416 12.89 38.51 2.67
CA ALA A 416 12.44 39.82 3.17
C ALA A 416 11.35 40.48 2.31
N ASP A 417 11.21 40.07 1.05
CA ASP A 417 10.35 40.65 0.03
C ASP A 417 9.24 39.69 -0.41
N ALA A 418 8.16 40.25 -0.99
CA ALA A 418 6.95 39.50 -1.40
C ALA A 418 7.14 38.64 -2.67
N ASP A 419 8.35 38.35 -3.09
CA ASP A 419 8.63 37.53 -4.27
C ASP A 419 8.24 36.07 -4.02
N THR A 420 7.65 35.43 -5.05
CA THR A 420 7.28 34.03 -5.01
C THR A 420 8.49 33.09 -4.92
N THR A 421 9.66 33.52 -5.39
CA THR A 421 10.93 32.79 -5.28
C THR A 421 11.41 32.64 -3.83
N ASN A 422 10.92 33.49 -2.93
CA ASN A 422 11.22 33.48 -1.50
C ASN A 422 10.37 32.45 -0.73
N LYS A 423 9.74 31.48 -1.41
CA LYS A 423 8.94 30.45 -0.78
C LYS A 423 9.57 29.07 -0.98
N ILE A 424 9.69 28.33 0.11
CA ILE A 424 10.04 26.91 0.09
C ILE A 424 8.75 26.13 0.33
N SER A 425 8.34 25.33 -0.66
CA SER A 425 7.17 24.44 -0.54
C SER A 425 7.58 23.14 0.11
N VAL A 426 6.82 22.73 1.12
CA VAL A 426 6.89 21.42 1.75
C VAL A 426 5.65 20.64 1.33
N LYS A 427 5.84 19.43 0.82
CA LYS A 427 4.75 18.54 0.41
C LYS A 427 4.86 17.24 1.19
N ILE A 428 3.75 16.82 1.80
CA ILE A 428 3.65 15.58 2.56
C ILE A 428 2.41 14.83 2.06
N ASP A 429 2.61 13.65 1.52
CA ASP A 429 1.52 12.79 1.08
C ASP A 429 0.77 12.22 2.30
N SER A 430 -0.48 11.78 2.09
CA SER A 430 -1.23 11.09 3.15
C SER A 430 -0.57 9.75 3.48
N MET A 431 -0.24 9.55 4.76
CA MET A 431 0.45 8.36 5.30
C MET A 431 -0.50 7.44 6.08
N SER A 432 -1.81 7.53 5.79
CA SER A 432 -2.78 6.57 6.30
C SER A 432 -2.61 5.19 5.64
N SER A 433 -3.20 4.16 6.21
CA SER A 433 -3.22 2.80 5.63
C SER A 433 -3.73 2.79 4.17
N ALA A 434 -4.75 3.60 3.86
CA ALA A 434 -5.23 3.80 2.50
C ALA A 434 -4.21 4.54 1.61
N GLY A 435 -3.53 5.59 2.13
CA GLY A 435 -2.49 6.35 1.41
C GLY A 435 -1.26 5.50 1.09
N LEU A 436 -0.92 4.61 1.99
CA LEU A 436 0.16 3.64 1.82
C LEU A 436 -0.22 2.47 0.89
N GLY A 437 -1.53 2.18 0.74
CA GLY A 437 -2.02 1.08 -0.09
C GLY A 437 -2.10 -0.25 0.65
N ILE A 438 -2.15 -0.23 1.98
CA ILE A 438 -2.22 -1.43 2.84
C ILE A 438 -3.56 -1.57 3.57
N LYS A 439 -4.57 -0.77 3.20
CA LYS A 439 -5.90 -0.84 3.79
C LYS A 439 -6.53 -2.22 3.54
N GLY A 440 -6.95 -2.89 4.61
CA GLY A 440 -7.59 -4.20 4.53
C GLY A 440 -6.66 -5.33 4.10
N ILE A 441 -5.35 -5.16 4.31
CA ILE A 441 -4.34 -6.19 4.04
C ILE A 441 -4.64 -7.45 4.85
N LYS A 442 -4.48 -8.62 4.23
CA LYS A 442 -4.72 -9.90 4.85
C LYS A 442 -3.47 -10.75 4.86
N ALA A 443 -3.35 -11.58 5.90
CA ALA A 443 -2.28 -12.55 6.07
C ALA A 443 -2.80 -13.81 6.80
N ASP A 444 -4.12 -14.07 6.73
CA ASP A 444 -4.79 -15.19 7.38
C ASP A 444 -4.64 -16.51 6.60
N THR A 445 -4.21 -16.45 5.34
CA THR A 445 -3.75 -17.60 4.56
C THR A 445 -2.28 -17.44 4.16
N GLU A 446 -1.63 -18.53 3.79
CA GLU A 446 -0.25 -18.52 3.28
C GLU A 446 -0.13 -17.63 2.03
N GLN A 447 -1.13 -17.69 1.17
CA GLN A 447 -1.17 -16.96 -0.08
C GLN A 447 -1.41 -15.46 0.14
N ASP A 448 -2.41 -15.10 0.96
CA ASP A 448 -2.66 -13.69 1.30
C ASP A 448 -1.45 -13.05 1.99
N ALA A 449 -0.76 -13.83 2.85
CA ALA A 449 0.47 -13.38 3.48
C ALA A 449 1.58 -13.09 2.45
N THR A 450 1.69 -13.90 1.40
CA THR A 450 2.64 -13.68 0.31
C THR A 450 2.34 -12.37 -0.42
N TYR A 451 1.06 -12.10 -0.74
CA TYR A 451 0.65 -10.83 -1.36
C TYR A 451 0.84 -9.64 -0.43
N ALA A 452 0.63 -9.84 0.87
CA ALA A 452 0.85 -8.80 1.88
C ALA A 452 2.30 -8.33 1.92
N ILE A 453 3.28 -9.22 1.73
CA ILE A 453 4.71 -8.86 1.72
C ILE A 453 5.00 -7.81 0.66
N ASP A 454 4.50 -7.97 -0.56
CA ASP A 454 4.73 -7.03 -1.66
C ASP A 454 4.06 -5.68 -1.40
N ALA A 455 2.80 -5.69 -0.94
CA ALA A 455 2.07 -4.46 -0.61
C ALA A 455 2.74 -3.69 0.55
N ILE A 456 3.27 -4.39 1.56
CA ILE A 456 4.00 -3.76 2.68
C ILE A 456 5.35 -3.23 2.19
N ALA A 457 6.06 -3.95 1.30
CA ALA A 457 7.32 -3.48 0.72
C ALA A 457 7.13 -2.17 -0.07
N ASP A 458 6.04 -2.08 -0.84
CA ASP A 458 5.64 -0.84 -1.51
C ASP A 458 5.34 0.30 -0.52
N ALA A 459 4.64 0.01 0.57
CA ALA A 459 4.37 0.99 1.63
C ALA A 459 5.67 1.49 2.29
N ILE A 460 6.61 0.59 2.58
CA ILE A 460 7.95 0.93 3.11
C ILE A 460 8.69 1.84 2.14
N SER A 461 8.65 1.55 0.84
CA SER A 461 9.27 2.40 -0.19
C SER A 461 8.66 3.80 -0.19
N LYS A 462 7.32 3.93 -0.17
CA LYS A 462 6.63 5.22 -0.13
C LYS A 462 7.01 6.05 1.11
N VAL A 463 7.08 5.42 2.29
CA VAL A 463 7.52 6.11 3.53
C VAL A 463 8.98 6.54 3.41
N SER A 464 9.85 5.71 2.85
CA SER A 464 11.26 6.03 2.65
C SER A 464 11.46 7.19 1.67
N ASP A 465 10.70 7.22 0.58
CA ASP A 465 10.72 8.31 -0.40
C ASP A 465 10.24 9.63 0.22
N GLN A 466 9.18 9.58 1.03
CA GLN A 466 8.69 10.76 1.74
C GLN A 466 9.73 11.27 2.76
N ARG A 467 10.37 10.39 3.53
CA ARG A 467 11.44 10.76 4.47
C ARG A 467 12.64 11.37 3.75
N SER A 468 13.05 10.78 2.62
CA SER A 468 14.13 11.32 1.78
C SER A 468 13.78 12.73 1.27
N SER A 469 12.56 12.94 0.80
CA SER A 469 12.07 14.25 0.36
C SER A 469 12.08 15.28 1.50
N LEU A 470 11.63 14.90 2.70
CA LEU A 470 11.63 15.76 3.88
C LEU A 470 13.06 16.09 4.33
N GLY A 471 13.98 15.12 4.31
CA GLY A 471 15.39 15.34 4.61
C GLY A 471 16.04 16.32 3.63
N ALA A 472 15.72 16.23 2.34
CA ALA A 472 16.19 17.19 1.34
C ALA A 472 15.66 18.61 1.60
N VAL A 473 14.40 18.73 2.02
CA VAL A 473 13.80 20.02 2.41
C VAL A 473 14.47 20.58 3.66
N GLN A 474 14.71 19.74 4.67
CA GLN A 474 15.43 20.13 5.89
C GLN A 474 16.80 20.68 5.56
N ASN A 475 17.63 19.97 4.80
CA ASN A 475 18.95 20.45 4.38
C ASN A 475 18.87 21.80 3.65
N ARG A 476 17.88 21.95 2.77
CA ARG A 476 17.64 23.22 2.05
C ARG A 476 17.28 24.35 3.01
N LEU A 477 16.46 24.10 4.02
CA LEU A 477 16.08 25.08 5.04
C LEU A 477 17.29 25.47 5.89
N GLU A 478 18.12 24.53 6.32
CA GLU A 478 19.35 24.79 7.09
C GLU A 478 20.35 25.64 6.31
N HIS A 479 20.57 25.32 5.02
CA HIS A 479 21.38 26.17 4.15
C HIS A 479 20.77 27.56 3.95
N THR A 480 19.45 27.65 3.89
CA THR A 480 18.75 28.95 3.78
C THR A 480 18.94 29.75 5.06
N ILE A 481 18.78 29.17 6.25
CA ILE A 481 19.02 29.82 7.55
C ILE A 481 20.43 30.39 7.59
N ASN A 482 21.45 29.56 7.33
CA ASN A 482 22.84 29.99 7.32
C ASN A 482 23.10 31.15 6.35
N ASN A 483 22.46 31.14 5.17
CA ASN A 483 22.56 32.22 4.20
C ASN A 483 21.88 33.51 4.71
N LEU A 484 20.67 33.37 5.26
CA LEU A 484 19.91 34.50 5.82
C LEU A 484 20.68 35.17 6.96
N ASP A 485 21.24 34.39 7.87
CA ASP A 485 22.01 34.90 9.01
C ASP A 485 23.26 35.67 8.52
N ASN A 486 24.00 35.13 7.54
CA ASN A 486 25.12 35.84 6.92
C ASN A 486 24.70 37.14 6.25
N VAL A 487 23.53 37.17 5.55
CA VAL A 487 23.00 38.39 4.92
C VAL A 487 22.58 39.40 5.98
N VAL A 488 21.95 38.94 7.07
CA VAL A 488 21.58 39.80 8.22
C VAL A 488 22.83 40.43 8.84
N GLU A 489 23.86 39.64 9.14
CA GLU A 489 25.12 40.14 9.72
C GLU A 489 25.80 41.19 8.83
N ASN A 490 25.93 40.90 7.53
CA ASN A 490 26.51 41.83 6.56
C ASN A 490 25.70 43.11 6.42
N THR A 491 24.36 42.98 6.37
CA THR A 491 23.47 44.15 6.23
C THR A 491 23.45 44.97 7.50
N THR A 492 23.48 44.36 8.68
CA THR A 492 23.59 45.02 9.98
C THR A 492 24.91 45.77 10.09
N THR A 493 26.03 45.17 9.67
CA THR A 493 27.33 45.81 9.62
C THR A 493 27.33 47.02 8.67
N ALA A 494 26.67 46.89 7.52
CA ALA A 494 26.55 48.01 6.57
C ALA A 494 25.63 49.15 7.11
N GLU A 495 24.53 48.81 7.76
CA GLU A 495 23.62 49.76 8.41
C GLU A 495 24.33 50.51 9.53
N SER A 496 25.07 49.80 10.40
CA SER A 496 25.87 50.38 11.47
C SER A 496 26.88 51.43 10.95
N ARG A 497 27.59 51.13 9.86
CA ARG A 497 28.52 52.12 9.23
C ARG A 497 27.82 53.40 8.76
N ILE A 498 26.55 53.30 8.35
CA ILE A 498 25.77 54.46 7.90
C ILE A 498 25.20 55.23 9.10
N ARG A 499 24.61 54.55 10.06
CA ARG A 499 23.77 55.16 11.10
C ARG A 499 24.44 55.32 12.44
N ASP A 500 25.36 54.42 12.84
CA ASP A 500 25.97 54.46 14.16
C ASP A 500 27.03 55.55 14.26
N THR A 501 27.19 56.13 15.44
CA THR A 501 28.21 57.12 15.71
C THR A 501 29.47 56.46 16.32
N ASP A 502 30.62 56.98 15.95
CA ASP A 502 31.87 56.71 16.68
C ASP A 502 31.85 57.50 18.01
N MET A 503 31.56 56.79 19.09
CA MET A 503 31.39 57.36 20.43
C MET A 503 32.64 58.08 20.90
N ALA A 504 33.84 57.57 20.59
CA ALA A 504 35.10 58.17 21.00
C ALA A 504 35.31 59.53 20.30
N LYS A 505 35.07 59.55 18.98
CA LYS A 505 35.19 60.76 18.18
C LYS A 505 34.12 61.80 18.57
N GLU A 506 32.87 61.37 18.84
CA GLU A 506 31.81 62.29 19.23
C GLU A 506 31.97 62.83 20.65
N MET A 507 32.57 62.06 21.60
CA MET A 507 32.96 62.54 22.92
C MET A 507 34.04 63.66 22.83
N VAL A 508 35.01 63.52 21.91
CA VAL A 508 35.99 64.57 21.65
C VAL A 508 35.31 65.82 21.10
N ASN A 509 34.33 65.64 20.15
CA ASN A 509 33.57 66.76 19.64
C ASN A 509 32.70 67.46 20.71
N TYR A 510 32.08 66.72 21.59
CA TYR A 510 31.30 67.24 22.71
C TYR A 510 32.19 67.99 23.69
N SER A 511 33.34 67.42 24.10
CA SER A 511 34.30 68.05 24.99
C SER A 511 34.84 69.35 24.39
N LYS A 512 35.19 69.34 23.09
CA LYS A 512 35.61 70.52 22.35
C LYS A 512 34.51 71.66 22.34
N ASN A 513 33.26 71.28 22.01
CA ASN A 513 32.17 72.22 21.97
C ASN A 513 31.81 72.74 23.37
N ASN A 514 31.94 71.93 24.41
CA ASN A 514 31.75 72.38 25.80
C ASN A 514 32.80 73.44 26.22
N ILE A 515 34.09 73.19 25.92
CA ILE A 515 35.14 74.12 26.16
C ILE A 515 34.92 75.42 25.37
N LEU A 516 34.56 75.35 24.09
CA LEU A 516 34.23 76.48 23.23
C LEU A 516 32.99 77.24 23.72
N ALA A 517 31.97 76.62 24.25
CA ALA A 517 30.79 77.26 24.83
C ALA A 517 31.17 78.08 26.09
N GLN A 518 31.99 77.45 26.98
CA GLN A 518 32.53 78.15 28.17
C GLN A 518 33.41 79.39 27.80
N ALA A 519 34.29 79.20 26.80
CA ALA A 519 35.13 80.25 26.29
C ALA A 519 34.25 81.37 25.63
N GLY A 520 33.25 81.00 24.85
CA GLY A 520 32.29 81.93 24.22
C GLY A 520 31.48 82.76 25.23
N GLN A 521 31.04 82.08 26.33
CA GLN A 521 30.40 82.79 27.44
C GLN A 521 31.35 83.85 28.10
N SER A 522 32.61 83.40 28.32
CA SER A 522 33.61 84.34 28.87
C SER A 522 33.91 85.52 27.91
N MET A 523 34.06 85.26 26.63
CA MET A 523 34.27 86.25 25.60
C MET A 523 33.05 87.19 25.46
N LEU A 524 31.82 86.70 25.58
CA LEU A 524 30.62 87.52 25.58
C LEU A 524 30.56 88.46 26.80
N ALA A 525 30.93 87.91 27.98
CA ALA A 525 31.06 88.74 29.19
C ALA A 525 32.12 89.79 29.04
N GLN A 526 33.30 89.46 28.47
CA GLN A 526 34.38 90.39 28.19
C GLN A 526 33.94 91.52 27.19
N ALA A 527 33.26 91.13 26.10
CA ALA A 527 32.76 92.06 25.10
C ALA A 527 31.70 93.01 25.67
N ASN A 528 30.85 92.53 26.60
CA ASN A 528 29.89 93.41 27.30
C ASN A 528 30.57 94.35 28.31
N GLN A 529 31.63 93.92 29.05
CA GLN A 529 32.37 94.74 29.96
C GLN A 529 33.17 95.85 29.23
N SER A 530 33.77 95.53 28.06
CA SER A 530 34.52 96.51 27.30
C SER A 530 33.61 97.70 26.87
N ASN A 531 32.37 97.45 26.49
CA ASN A 531 31.43 98.52 26.17
C ASN A 531 30.94 99.34 27.39
N GLN A 532 30.76 98.66 28.54
CA GLN A 532 30.45 99.37 29.80
C GLN A 532 31.58 100.25 30.27
N GLY A 533 32.86 99.86 30.10
CA GLY A 533 34.03 100.67 30.37
C GLY A 533 34.08 101.91 29.49
N VAL A 534 33.71 101.84 28.22
CA VAL A 534 33.63 103.02 27.33
C VAL A 534 32.47 103.90 27.73
N LEU A 535 31.32 103.35 28.15
CA LEU A 535 30.16 104.17 28.60
C LEU A 535 30.47 104.87 29.92
N SER A 536 31.26 104.31 30.83
CA SER A 536 31.69 104.88 32.09
C SER A 536 32.75 106.00 31.91
N LEU A 537 33.44 105.98 30.76
CA LEU A 537 34.37 107.10 30.39
C LEU A 537 33.66 108.29 29.71
N LEU A 538 32.43 108.10 29.27
CA LEU A 538 31.61 109.16 28.62
C LEU A 538 30.59 109.81 29.56
N GLN A 539 30.47 109.32 30.81
CA GLN A 539 29.73 109.95 31.91
C GLN A 539 30.72 110.78 32.80
#